data_693cf30042ab5cefea5a9a6b2e2bff92
#
_entry.id   693cf30042ab5cefea5a9a6b2e2bff92
#
_cell.length_a   1.000
_cell.length_b   1.000
_cell.length_c   1.000
_cell.angle_alpha   90.00
_cell.angle_beta   90.00
_cell.angle_gamma   90.00
#
_symmetry.space_group_name_H-M   'P 1'
#
loop_
_entity.id
_entity.type
_entity.pdbx_description
1 polymer ?
#
loop_
_entity_poly.entity_id
_entity_poly.type
_entity_poly.pdbx_seq_one_letter_code
_entity_poly.pdbx_strand_id
1 'polypeptide(L)'
;MDANVKKTTLRMIPYGLYVLTAASKDGRISAGTVNFVTQASFEPPLVVVGVKTDSAGHALIKETKAFALNVLGKGQQALAFTFFKPAEKKGDTISGEPYRSGKTGAPILASTPAFIECSLETTVEMGDHSIFVGKVVEVGLAKTIDGRPDDATLWMKDLGDKVFYGG
;
A
#
# COMPACT_ATOMS: atom_id res chain seq x y z
N MET A 1 -0.27 30.94 1.27
CA MET A 1 0.03 30.00 0.16
C MET A 1 -1.22 29.85 -0.71
N ASP A 2 -1.09 30.04 -2.02
CA ASP A 2 -2.21 29.86 -2.94
C ASP A 2 -2.63 28.38 -3.00
N ALA A 3 -3.92 28.11 -2.85
CA ALA A 3 -4.43 26.73 -2.75
C ALA A 3 -4.32 25.95 -4.08
N ASN A 4 -4.50 26.63 -5.22
CA ASN A 4 -4.41 25.98 -6.52
C ASN A 4 -2.95 25.66 -6.89
N VAL A 5 -2.04 26.58 -6.59
CA VAL A 5 -0.60 26.37 -6.78
C VAL A 5 -0.12 25.21 -5.90
N LYS A 6 -0.48 25.19 -4.61
CA LYS A 6 -0.17 24.09 -3.71
C LYS A 6 -0.66 22.75 -4.25
N LYS A 7 -1.93 22.67 -4.58
CA LYS A 7 -2.56 21.45 -5.11
C LYS A 7 -1.87 20.95 -6.38
N THR A 8 -1.64 21.84 -7.34
CA THR A 8 -0.99 21.49 -8.60
C THR A 8 0.44 20.99 -8.36
N THR A 9 1.22 21.72 -7.56
CA THR A 9 2.62 21.37 -7.29
C THR A 9 2.73 20.01 -6.59
N LEU A 10 1.92 19.75 -5.56
CA LEU A 10 1.96 18.47 -4.85
C LEU A 10 1.50 17.29 -5.72
N ARG A 11 0.63 17.53 -6.69
CA ARG A 11 0.22 16.50 -7.67
C ARG A 11 1.28 16.18 -8.72
N MET A 12 2.36 16.95 -8.79
CA MET A 12 3.52 16.61 -9.62
C MET A 12 4.39 15.49 -9.04
N ILE A 13 4.20 15.12 -7.77
CA ILE A 13 4.87 13.98 -7.17
C ILE A 13 4.31 12.70 -7.82
N PRO A 14 5.14 11.88 -8.49
CA PRO A 14 4.65 10.65 -9.11
C PRO A 14 4.38 9.57 -8.07
N TYR A 15 3.30 8.81 -8.25
CA TYR A 15 2.92 7.76 -7.32
C TYR A 15 2.66 6.43 -8.05
N GLY A 16 3.31 5.38 -7.56
CA GLY A 16 2.85 4.01 -7.76
C GLY A 16 1.62 3.72 -6.88
N LEU A 17 0.95 2.63 -7.17
CA LEU A 17 -0.23 2.16 -6.44
C LEU A 17 0.02 0.80 -5.79
N TYR A 18 -0.47 0.67 -4.57
CA TYR A 18 -0.28 -0.51 -3.73
C TYR A 18 -1.58 -0.84 -2.99
N VAL A 19 -1.78 -2.10 -2.66
CA VAL A 19 -2.77 -2.48 -1.65
C VAL A 19 -2.03 -2.70 -0.34
N LEU A 20 -2.28 -1.82 0.64
CA LEU A 20 -1.75 -1.92 1.99
C LEU A 20 -2.62 -2.89 2.79
N THR A 21 -2.02 -3.92 3.37
CA THR A 21 -2.70 -4.95 4.14
C THR A 21 -2.13 -5.10 5.53
N ALA A 22 -2.99 -5.43 6.47
CA ALA A 22 -2.62 -5.81 7.83
C ALA A 22 -3.64 -6.82 8.36
N ALA A 23 -3.23 -7.65 9.32
CA ALA A 23 -4.12 -8.59 9.98
C ALA A 23 -3.73 -8.77 11.44
N SER A 24 -4.73 -8.93 12.31
CA SER A 24 -4.54 -9.29 13.71
C SER A 24 -4.62 -10.81 13.90
N LYS A 25 -4.10 -11.28 15.03
CA LYS A 25 -4.14 -12.70 15.38
C LYS A 25 -5.56 -13.24 15.61
N ASP A 26 -6.51 -12.36 15.95
CA ASP A 26 -7.93 -12.69 16.13
C ASP A 26 -8.73 -12.66 14.81
N GLY A 27 -8.07 -12.50 13.67
CA GLY A 27 -8.67 -12.63 12.34
C GLY A 27 -9.23 -11.36 11.73
N ARG A 28 -9.04 -10.18 12.36
CA ARG A 28 -9.38 -8.90 11.70
C ARG A 28 -8.38 -8.60 10.60
N ILE A 29 -8.87 -8.13 9.46
CA ILE A 29 -8.08 -7.79 8.29
C ILE A 29 -8.42 -6.38 7.83
N SER A 30 -7.41 -5.65 7.38
CA SER A 30 -7.58 -4.45 6.57
C SER A 30 -6.86 -4.62 5.24
N ALA A 31 -7.45 -4.06 4.20
CA ALA A 31 -6.83 -3.92 2.89
C ALA A 31 -7.34 -2.64 2.23
N GLY A 32 -6.45 -1.81 1.74
CA GLY A 32 -6.82 -0.53 1.13
C GLY A 32 -5.76 -0.05 0.14
N THR A 33 -6.21 0.56 -0.94
CA THR A 33 -5.30 1.15 -1.94
C THR A 33 -4.65 2.41 -1.38
N VAL A 34 -3.32 2.47 -1.49
CA VAL A 34 -2.48 3.59 -1.04
C VAL A 34 -1.49 4.00 -2.13
N ASN A 35 -1.04 5.25 -2.09
CA ASN A 35 -0.06 5.80 -3.03
C ASN A 35 1.05 6.62 -2.36
N PHE A 36 0.91 7.03 -1.11
CA PHE A 36 1.99 7.74 -0.40
C PHE A 36 3.05 6.75 0.10
N VAL A 37 3.85 6.21 -0.80
CA VAL A 37 4.84 5.16 -0.54
C VAL A 37 6.17 5.51 -1.17
N THR A 38 7.27 5.32 -0.41
CA THR A 38 8.63 5.38 -0.95
C THR A 38 9.60 4.53 -0.16
N GLN A 39 10.65 4.03 -0.82
CA GLN A 39 11.83 3.52 -0.12
C GLN A 39 12.58 4.69 0.53
N ALA A 40 13.03 4.52 1.77
CA ALA A 40 13.65 5.57 2.56
C ALA A 40 15.06 5.23 3.06
N SER A 41 15.51 3.99 2.93
CA SER A 41 16.87 3.54 3.33
C SER A 41 17.24 2.25 2.59
N PHE A 42 18.53 2.06 2.35
CA PHE A 42 19.09 0.81 1.82
C PHE A 42 19.47 -0.15 2.94
N GLU A 43 20.14 0.33 3.98
CA GLU A 43 20.62 -0.50 5.09
C GLU A 43 20.37 0.19 6.44
N PRO A 44 19.46 -0.32 7.25
CA PRO A 44 18.50 -1.37 6.89
C PRO A 44 17.53 -0.91 5.80
N PRO A 45 16.90 -1.85 5.04
CA PRO A 45 15.93 -1.46 4.04
C PRO A 45 14.66 -0.96 4.72
N LEU A 46 14.34 0.32 4.51
CA LEU A 46 13.14 0.96 5.06
C LEU A 46 12.21 1.43 3.95
N VAL A 47 10.93 1.26 4.19
CA VAL A 47 9.84 1.79 3.35
C VAL A 47 8.94 2.65 4.23
N VAL A 48 8.54 3.81 3.74
CA VAL A 48 7.57 4.67 4.41
C VAL A 48 6.25 4.68 3.66
N VAL A 49 5.15 4.72 4.42
CA VAL A 49 3.79 4.82 3.87
C VAL A 49 2.98 5.83 4.67
N GLY A 50 2.34 6.77 3.96
CA GLY A 50 1.36 7.68 4.55
C GLY A 50 -0.01 7.03 4.60
N VAL A 51 -0.57 6.88 5.80
CA VAL A 51 -1.85 6.20 6.03
C VAL A 51 -2.83 7.13 6.72
N LYS A 52 -4.03 7.25 6.16
CA LYS A 52 -5.07 8.12 6.69
C LYS A 52 -5.45 7.72 8.11
N THR A 53 -5.46 8.69 9.03
CA THR A 53 -5.60 8.45 10.48
C THR A 53 -6.93 7.82 10.89
N ASP A 54 -8.00 8.02 10.12
CA ASP A 54 -9.32 7.46 10.36
C ASP A 54 -9.59 6.14 9.61
N SER A 55 -8.56 5.53 9.01
CA SER A 55 -8.70 4.27 8.29
C SER A 55 -8.57 3.05 9.21
N ALA A 56 -9.24 1.95 8.85
CA ALA A 56 -9.10 0.67 9.55
C ALA A 56 -7.65 0.15 9.50
N GLY A 57 -6.94 0.37 8.39
CA GLY A 57 -5.54 0.01 8.24
C GLY A 57 -4.63 0.73 9.23
N HIS A 58 -4.86 2.03 9.46
CA HIS A 58 -4.09 2.80 10.43
C HIS A 58 -4.15 2.19 11.84
N ALA A 59 -5.37 1.95 12.33
CA ALA A 59 -5.57 1.37 13.66
C ALA A 59 -4.93 -0.03 13.78
N LEU A 60 -5.15 -0.87 12.77
CA LEU A 60 -4.69 -2.25 12.78
C LEU A 60 -3.16 -2.36 12.69
N ILE A 61 -2.50 -1.54 11.88
CA ILE A 61 -1.03 -1.50 11.80
C ILE A 61 -0.42 -1.03 13.12
N LYS A 62 -1.00 -0.02 13.76
CA LYS A 62 -0.54 0.43 15.09
C LYS A 62 -0.63 -0.67 16.15
N GLU A 63 -1.68 -1.48 16.08
CA GLU A 63 -1.89 -2.61 16.99
C GLU A 63 -0.93 -3.77 16.70
N THR A 64 -0.86 -4.20 15.45
CA THR A 64 -0.14 -5.43 15.06
C THR A 64 1.35 -5.23 14.82
N LYS A 65 1.78 -3.99 14.63
CA LYS A 65 3.17 -3.60 14.33
C LYS A 65 3.72 -4.24 13.05
N ALA A 66 2.83 -4.54 12.10
CA ALA A 66 3.21 -5.15 10.83
C ALA A 66 2.23 -4.77 9.71
N PHE A 67 2.74 -4.74 8.49
CA PHE A 67 1.94 -4.51 7.29
C PHE A 67 2.62 -5.10 6.05
N ALA A 68 1.85 -5.25 4.98
CA ALA A 68 2.38 -5.56 3.67
C ALA A 68 1.89 -4.55 2.63
N LEU A 69 2.76 -4.26 1.68
CA LEU A 69 2.44 -3.51 0.47
C LEU A 69 2.41 -4.50 -0.70
N ASN A 70 1.22 -4.73 -1.24
CA ASN A 70 1.04 -5.54 -2.45
C ASN A 70 1.13 -4.58 -3.64
N VAL A 71 2.18 -4.72 -4.45
CA VAL A 71 2.46 -3.81 -5.58
C VAL A 71 1.46 -4.07 -6.68
N LEU A 72 0.69 -3.08 -7.08
CA LEU A 72 -0.21 -3.20 -8.22
C LEU A 72 0.57 -3.12 -9.54
N GLY A 73 0.29 -4.05 -10.44
CA GLY A 73 0.90 -4.10 -11.75
C GLY A 73 0.09 -3.36 -12.82
N LYS A 74 0.73 -3.06 -13.94
CA LYS A 74 0.02 -2.51 -15.11
C LYS A 74 -1.19 -3.39 -15.48
N GLY A 75 -2.30 -2.73 -15.79
CA GLY A 75 -3.56 -3.40 -16.11
C GLY A 75 -4.45 -3.72 -14.91
N GLN A 76 -3.98 -3.48 -13.68
CA GLN A 76 -4.74 -3.78 -12.45
C GLN A 76 -5.55 -2.58 -11.91
N GLN A 77 -6.03 -1.69 -12.80
CA GLN A 77 -6.88 -0.55 -12.41
C GLN A 77 -8.12 -0.99 -11.63
N ALA A 78 -8.79 -2.06 -12.09
CA ALA A 78 -9.97 -2.59 -11.40
C ALA A 78 -9.67 -3.02 -9.96
N LEU A 79 -8.50 -3.61 -9.72
CA LEU A 79 -8.07 -4.01 -8.39
C LEU A 79 -7.82 -2.80 -7.48
N ALA A 80 -7.21 -1.73 -8.02
CA ALA A 80 -7.06 -0.47 -7.30
C ALA A 80 -8.41 0.10 -6.85
N PHE A 81 -9.40 0.14 -7.74
CA PHE A 81 -10.74 0.62 -7.42
C PHE A 81 -11.48 -0.29 -6.42
N THR A 82 -11.29 -1.60 -6.49
CA THR A 82 -11.85 -2.55 -5.51
C THR A 82 -11.44 -2.19 -4.08
N PHE A 83 -10.17 -1.90 -3.87
CA PHE A 83 -9.62 -1.60 -2.56
C PHE A 83 -9.67 -0.11 -2.15
N PHE A 84 -10.33 0.75 -2.93
CA PHE A 84 -10.80 2.05 -2.44
C PHE A 84 -12.04 1.92 -1.52
N LYS A 85 -12.74 0.78 -1.61
CA LYS A 85 -13.88 0.46 -0.75
C LYS A 85 -13.41 -0.32 0.48
N PRO A 86 -14.18 -0.34 1.58
CA PRO A 86 -13.90 -1.21 2.72
C PRO A 86 -13.74 -2.67 2.28
N ALA A 87 -12.69 -3.32 2.78
CA ALA A 87 -12.39 -4.70 2.43
C ALA A 87 -13.33 -5.68 3.14
N GLU A 88 -13.75 -6.73 2.45
CA GLU A 88 -14.58 -7.80 2.97
C GLU A 88 -13.83 -9.13 2.91
N LYS A 89 -13.65 -9.75 4.08
CA LYS A 89 -13.07 -11.10 4.19
C LYS A 89 -14.15 -12.16 4.03
N LYS A 90 -13.92 -13.13 3.12
CA LYS A 90 -14.72 -14.36 2.99
C LYS A 90 -13.79 -15.54 2.80
N GLY A 91 -13.66 -16.40 3.84
CA GLY A 91 -12.75 -17.54 3.78
C GLY A 91 -11.30 -17.12 3.51
N ASP A 92 -10.77 -17.58 2.40
CA ASP A 92 -9.42 -17.32 1.92
C ASP A 92 -9.34 -16.18 0.88
N THR A 93 -10.40 -15.35 0.79
CA THR A 93 -10.45 -14.18 -0.09
C THR A 93 -10.67 -12.89 0.69
N ILE A 94 -10.15 -11.78 0.14
CA ILE A 94 -10.42 -10.40 0.57
C ILE A 94 -11.01 -9.67 -0.63
N SER A 95 -12.26 -9.22 -0.50
CA SER A 95 -12.99 -8.55 -1.60
C SER A 95 -12.94 -9.34 -2.92
N GLY A 96 -13.02 -10.66 -2.82
CA GLY A 96 -12.94 -11.59 -3.95
C GLY A 96 -11.52 -11.99 -4.37
N GLU A 97 -10.48 -11.35 -3.85
CA GLU A 97 -9.08 -11.67 -4.19
C GLU A 97 -8.52 -12.75 -3.27
N PRO A 98 -7.99 -13.87 -3.84
CA PRO A 98 -7.28 -14.86 -3.06
C PRO A 98 -6.04 -14.27 -2.40
N TYR A 99 -5.77 -14.71 -1.17
CA TYR A 99 -4.59 -14.29 -0.44
C TYR A 99 -4.01 -15.43 0.40
N ARG A 100 -2.78 -15.26 0.83
CA ARG A 100 -2.14 -16.07 1.86
C ARG A 100 -1.65 -15.18 2.99
N SER A 101 -1.46 -15.74 4.16
CA SER A 101 -0.76 -15.07 5.24
C SER A 101 0.72 -14.96 4.91
N GLY A 102 1.29 -13.79 5.06
CA GLY A 102 2.73 -13.56 4.93
C GLY A 102 3.49 -13.96 6.18
N LYS A 103 4.80 -13.72 6.18
CA LYS A 103 5.71 -13.97 7.30
C LYS A 103 5.34 -13.16 8.55
N THR A 104 4.86 -11.94 8.36
CA THR A 104 4.38 -11.04 9.43
C THR A 104 2.94 -11.32 9.85
N GLY A 105 2.22 -12.17 9.13
CA GLY A 105 0.80 -12.38 9.26
C GLY A 105 -0.05 -11.46 8.37
N ALA A 106 0.54 -10.42 7.78
CA ALA A 106 -0.17 -9.55 6.86
C ALA A 106 -0.60 -10.31 5.59
N PRO A 107 -1.79 -10.04 5.04
CA PRO A 107 -2.25 -10.68 3.83
C PRO A 107 -1.41 -10.32 2.60
N ILE A 108 -1.02 -11.35 1.84
CA ILE A 108 -0.35 -11.23 0.55
C ILE A 108 -1.33 -11.64 -0.54
N LEU A 109 -1.72 -10.71 -1.39
CA LEU A 109 -2.67 -10.95 -2.47
C LEU A 109 -2.01 -11.79 -3.58
N ALA A 110 -2.71 -12.85 -4.03
CA ALA A 110 -2.16 -13.76 -5.03
C ALA A 110 -2.05 -13.14 -6.43
N SER A 111 -2.90 -12.15 -6.75
CA SER A 111 -2.98 -11.53 -8.08
C SER A 111 -1.95 -10.43 -8.33
N THR A 112 -1.26 -9.94 -7.30
CA THR A 112 -0.29 -8.85 -7.46
C THR A 112 1.10 -9.36 -7.86
N PRO A 113 1.83 -8.63 -8.73
CA PRO A 113 3.12 -9.11 -9.24
C PRO A 113 4.23 -9.15 -8.19
N ALA A 114 4.11 -8.37 -7.11
CA ALA A 114 5.12 -8.28 -6.06
C ALA A 114 4.52 -7.88 -4.73
N PHE A 115 5.24 -8.18 -3.64
CA PHE A 115 4.88 -7.70 -2.30
C PHE A 115 6.11 -7.32 -1.49
N ILE A 116 5.89 -6.46 -0.49
CA ILE A 116 6.89 -6.01 0.49
C ILE A 116 6.25 -6.15 1.87
N GLU A 117 6.78 -6.99 2.73
CA GLU A 117 6.33 -7.10 4.12
C GLU A 117 7.24 -6.32 5.05
N CYS A 118 6.64 -5.60 5.98
CA CYS A 118 7.35 -4.74 6.92
C CYS A 118 6.94 -5.01 8.37
N SER A 119 7.92 -4.95 9.26
CA SER A 119 7.70 -4.66 10.67
C SER A 119 7.69 -3.15 10.89
N LEU A 120 6.75 -2.66 11.70
CA LEU A 120 6.66 -1.23 12.02
C LEU A 120 7.78 -0.81 12.99
N GLU A 121 8.63 0.12 12.57
CA GLU A 121 9.73 0.64 13.40
C GLU A 121 9.30 1.89 14.17
N THR A 122 8.66 2.83 13.51
CA THR A 122 8.18 4.07 14.12
C THR A 122 7.02 4.66 13.35
N THR A 123 6.30 5.56 14.01
CA THR A 123 5.15 6.27 13.44
C THR A 123 5.32 7.76 13.70
N VAL A 124 5.16 8.59 12.66
CA VAL A 124 5.12 10.05 12.78
C VAL A 124 3.67 10.50 12.61
N GLU A 125 3.10 11.07 13.67
CA GLU A 125 1.69 11.49 13.75
C GLU A 125 1.61 13.01 13.82
N MET A 126 1.50 13.68 12.65
CA MET A 126 1.51 15.15 12.57
C MET A 126 0.34 15.71 11.75
N GLY A 127 -0.24 14.95 10.84
CA GLY A 127 -1.28 15.41 9.92
C GLY A 127 -2.48 14.45 9.88
N ASP A 128 -3.30 14.59 8.86
CA ASP A 128 -4.43 13.70 8.58
C ASP A 128 -4.00 12.31 8.06
N HIS A 129 -2.73 12.16 7.73
CA HIS A 129 -2.05 10.89 7.47
C HIS A 129 -0.88 10.76 8.44
N SER A 130 -0.73 9.59 9.07
CA SER A 130 0.48 9.23 9.79
C SER A 130 1.49 8.60 8.85
N ILE A 131 2.77 8.87 9.08
CA ILE A 131 3.86 8.23 8.34
C ILE A 131 4.29 6.99 9.13
N PHE A 132 4.04 5.82 8.58
CA PHE A 132 4.58 4.57 9.11
C PHE A 132 5.92 4.27 8.47
N VAL A 133 6.94 4.09 9.28
CA VAL A 133 8.26 3.65 8.85
C VAL A 133 8.36 2.15 9.08
N GLY A 134 8.42 1.38 8.01
CA GLY A 134 8.51 -0.07 8.05
C GLY A 134 9.91 -0.56 7.68
N LYS A 135 10.46 -1.47 8.49
CA LYS A 135 11.64 -2.26 8.11
C LYS A 135 11.20 -3.44 7.26
N VAL A 136 11.75 -3.54 6.06
CA VAL A 136 11.47 -4.65 5.16
C VAL A 136 12.00 -5.95 5.77
N VAL A 137 11.13 -6.93 5.96
CA VAL A 137 11.45 -8.24 6.54
C VAL A 137 11.28 -9.39 5.57
N GLU A 138 10.49 -9.17 4.49
CA GLU A 138 10.32 -10.14 3.41
C GLU A 138 9.85 -9.41 2.15
N VAL A 139 10.24 -9.94 0.99
CA VAL A 139 9.78 -9.49 -0.32
C VAL A 139 9.53 -10.69 -1.23
N GLY A 140 8.70 -10.52 -2.25
CA GLY A 140 8.52 -11.56 -3.24
C GLY A 140 8.00 -11.04 -4.56
N LEU A 141 8.29 -11.81 -5.61
CA LEU A 141 7.78 -11.64 -6.97
C LEU A 141 6.92 -12.83 -7.33
N ALA A 142 5.73 -12.58 -7.87
CA ALA A 142 4.87 -13.64 -8.41
C ALA A 142 5.40 -14.20 -9.74
N LYS A 143 6.14 -13.37 -10.48
CA LYS A 143 6.81 -13.73 -11.74
C LYS A 143 8.01 -12.82 -11.97
N THR A 144 8.92 -13.25 -12.83
CA THR A 144 10.03 -12.42 -13.29
C THR A 144 9.50 -11.16 -13.97
N ILE A 145 10.11 -10.02 -13.63
CA ILE A 145 9.80 -8.74 -14.26
C ILE A 145 10.84 -8.50 -15.36
N ASP A 146 10.37 -8.38 -16.59
CA ASP A 146 11.22 -8.04 -17.73
C ASP A 146 11.33 -6.51 -17.86
N GLY A 147 12.54 -6.02 -18.15
CA GLY A 147 12.80 -4.59 -18.29
C GLY A 147 12.90 -3.85 -16.94
N ARG A 148 12.57 -2.56 -16.96
CA ARG A 148 12.58 -1.73 -15.74
C ARG A 148 11.46 -2.15 -14.80
N PRO A 149 11.74 -2.46 -13.52
CA PRO A 149 10.70 -2.88 -12.58
C PRO A 149 9.60 -1.83 -12.37
N ASP A 150 9.95 -0.55 -12.35
CA ASP A 150 8.98 0.55 -12.18
C ASP A 150 8.05 0.74 -13.39
N ASP A 151 8.45 0.30 -14.58
CA ASP A 151 7.55 0.26 -15.75
C ASP A 151 6.45 -0.80 -15.64
N ALA A 152 6.64 -1.82 -14.80
CA ALA A 152 5.64 -2.86 -14.55
C ALA A 152 4.60 -2.47 -13.49
N THR A 153 4.79 -1.35 -12.80
CA THR A 153 3.92 -0.87 -11.71
C THR A 153 2.76 -0.05 -12.25
N LEU A 154 1.59 -0.19 -11.64
CA LEU A 154 0.44 0.68 -11.88
C LEU A 154 0.68 2.04 -11.21
N TRP A 155 0.56 3.11 -11.97
CA TRP A 155 0.72 4.47 -11.49
C TRP A 155 -0.62 5.15 -11.28
N MET A 156 -0.69 6.14 -10.38
CA MET A 156 -1.90 6.93 -10.15
C MET A 156 -2.48 7.50 -11.46
N LYS A 157 -1.64 8.00 -12.36
CA LYS A 157 -2.04 8.53 -13.67
C LYS A 157 -2.75 7.51 -14.58
N ASP A 158 -2.50 6.22 -14.36
CA ASP A 158 -3.11 5.14 -15.14
C ASP A 158 -4.59 4.89 -14.77
N LEU A 159 -5.07 5.46 -13.66
CA LEU A 159 -6.47 5.35 -13.24
C LEU A 159 -7.41 6.30 -13.99
N GLY A 160 -6.89 7.28 -14.69
CA GLY A 160 -7.65 8.25 -15.48
C GLY A 160 -7.24 9.70 -15.21
N ASP A 161 -7.48 10.57 -16.17
CA ASP A 161 -7.03 11.97 -16.17
C ASP A 161 -7.58 12.82 -15.03
N LYS A 162 -8.68 12.39 -14.41
CA LYS A 162 -9.35 13.10 -13.32
C LYS A 162 -9.24 12.40 -11.97
N VAL A 163 -8.49 11.29 -11.90
CA VAL A 163 -8.32 10.52 -10.66
C VAL A 163 -7.02 10.95 -9.98
N PHE A 164 -7.15 11.55 -8.79
CA PHE A 164 -6.03 12.01 -7.99
C PHE A 164 -6.25 11.64 -6.52
N TYR A 165 -5.15 11.37 -5.84
CA TYR A 165 -5.09 11.34 -4.38
C TYR A 165 -3.83 12.08 -3.97
N GLY A 166 -3.99 13.30 -3.42
CA GLY A 166 -2.90 14.22 -3.10
C GLY A 166 -3.18 15.66 -3.57
N GLY A 167 -2.38 16.59 -3.12
CA GLY A 167 -2.46 18.01 -3.43
C GLY A 167 -3.15 18.84 -2.36
#